data_07417b7633f5b3aa6eafe017e115f1b8
#
_entry.id   07417b7633f5b3aa6eafe017e115f1b8
#
_cell.length_a   1.000
_cell.length_b   1.000
_cell.length_c   1.000
_cell.angle_alpha   90.00
_cell.angle_beta   90.00
_cell.angle_gamma   90.00
#
_symmetry.space_group_name_H-M   'P 1'
#
loop_
_entity.id
_entity.type
_entity.pdbx_description
1 polymer ?
#
loop_
_entity_poly.entity_id
_entity_poly.type
_entity_poly.pdbx_seq_one_letter_code
_entity_poly.pdbx_strand_id
1 'polypeptide(L)'
;MAMKENSKKVLEYLKGINGENVTAADVAEACGLEKRQVDGIFTSALQRKGLGIRVPAEIELEDGTHKAVKFLQLTPAGMSFDPDAEAAE
;
A
#
# COMPACT_ATOMS: atom_id res chain seq x y z
N MET A 1 17.45 -10.16 5.09
CA MET A 1 17.11 -9.10 6.03
C MET A 1 15.60 -8.90 6.10
N ALA A 2 15.06 -8.72 7.30
CA ALA A 2 13.62 -8.46 7.43
C ALA A 2 13.24 -7.14 6.80
N MET A 3 11.99 -7.04 6.34
CA MET A 3 11.43 -5.81 5.82
C MET A 3 11.49 -4.71 6.88
N LYS A 4 11.75 -3.48 6.46
CA LYS A 4 11.79 -2.35 7.38
C LYS A 4 10.44 -2.21 8.10
N GLU A 5 10.46 -1.71 9.32
CA GLU A 5 9.27 -1.60 10.14
C GLU A 5 8.12 -0.86 9.46
N ASN A 6 8.41 0.27 8.84
CA ASN A 6 7.36 1.05 8.17
C ASN A 6 6.81 0.31 6.95
N SER A 7 7.67 -0.39 6.21
CA SER A 7 7.23 -1.21 5.08
C SER A 7 6.34 -2.35 5.54
N LYS A 8 6.70 -2.97 6.66
CA LYS A 8 5.91 -4.03 7.26
C LYS A 8 4.54 -3.53 7.70
N LYS A 9 4.48 -2.34 8.31
CA LYS A 9 3.21 -1.74 8.72
C LYS A 9 2.28 -1.53 7.53
N VAL A 10 2.81 -1.00 6.43
CA VAL A 10 2.03 -0.76 5.22
C VAL A 10 1.52 -2.09 4.65
N LEU A 11 2.39 -3.08 4.55
CA LEU A 11 2.01 -4.39 4.03
C LEU A 11 0.94 -5.04 4.90
N GLU A 12 1.11 -5.05 6.21
CA GLU A 12 0.15 -5.65 7.13
C GLU A 12 -1.20 -4.95 7.08
N TYR A 13 -1.19 -3.61 6.97
CA TYR A 13 -2.42 -2.85 6.84
C TYR A 13 -3.17 -3.25 5.56
N LEU A 14 -2.46 -3.31 4.43
CA LEU A 14 -3.07 -3.66 3.16
C LEU A 14 -3.59 -5.11 3.15
N LYS A 15 -2.90 -6.01 3.84
CA LYS A 15 -3.38 -7.39 3.99
C LYS A 15 -4.66 -7.43 4.82
N GLY A 16 -4.73 -6.63 5.87
CA GLY A 16 -5.88 -6.60 6.79
C GLY A 16 -7.16 -6.07 6.16
N ILE A 17 -7.04 -5.15 5.20
CA ILE A 17 -8.23 -4.59 4.53
C ILE A 17 -8.76 -5.49 3.40
N ASN A 18 -8.04 -6.54 3.08
CA ASN A 18 -8.48 -7.59 2.16
C ASN A 18 -8.99 -7.06 0.80
N GLY A 19 -8.20 -6.18 0.19
CA GLY A 19 -8.51 -5.69 -1.15
C GLY A 19 -9.39 -4.47 -1.22
N GLU A 20 -9.73 -3.84 -0.10
CA GLU A 20 -10.45 -2.58 -0.13
C GLU A 20 -9.64 -1.51 -0.86
N ASN A 21 -10.35 -0.61 -1.52
CA ASN A 21 -9.72 0.49 -2.23
C ASN A 21 -9.27 1.57 -1.27
N VAL A 22 -7.95 1.75 -1.14
CA VAL A 22 -7.38 2.79 -0.30
C VAL A 22 -6.29 3.52 -1.08
N THR A 23 -6.13 4.81 -0.78
CA THR A 23 -5.07 5.62 -1.38
C THR A 23 -3.86 5.63 -0.46
N ALA A 24 -2.73 6.16 -0.96
CA ALA A 24 -1.55 6.34 -0.11
C ALA A 24 -1.85 7.23 1.09
N ALA A 25 -2.71 8.23 0.93
CA ALA A 25 -3.09 9.10 2.05
C ALA A 25 -3.87 8.34 3.12
N ASP A 26 -4.77 7.44 2.71
CA ASP A 26 -5.52 6.61 3.65
C ASP A 26 -4.59 5.68 4.45
N VAL A 27 -3.64 5.05 3.76
CA VAL A 27 -2.66 4.18 4.40
C VAL A 27 -1.76 4.97 5.35
N ALA A 28 -1.33 6.15 4.92
CA ALA A 28 -0.48 7.01 5.75
C ALA A 28 -1.18 7.38 7.06
N GLU A 29 -2.45 7.77 7.00
CA GLU A 29 -3.22 8.10 8.18
C GLU A 29 -3.38 6.90 9.10
N ALA A 30 -3.69 5.74 8.56
CA ALA A 30 -3.88 4.53 9.35
C ALA A 30 -2.59 4.05 10.00
N CYS A 31 -1.45 4.23 9.33
CA CYS A 31 -0.14 3.76 9.82
C CYS A 31 0.63 4.83 10.60
N GLY A 32 0.12 6.06 10.67
CA GLY A 32 0.83 7.15 11.33
C GLY A 32 2.06 7.63 10.56
N LEU A 33 2.02 7.55 9.24
CA LEU A 33 3.10 7.94 8.35
C LEU A 33 2.67 9.11 7.47
N GLU A 34 3.63 9.70 6.75
CA GLU A 34 3.32 10.71 5.75
C GLU A 34 3.01 10.05 4.41
N LYS A 35 2.17 10.70 3.60
CA LYS A 35 1.79 10.17 2.29
C LYS A 35 3.01 9.83 1.43
N ARG A 36 4.00 10.72 1.38
CA ARG A 36 5.21 10.47 0.58
C ARG A 36 6.02 9.29 1.09
N GLN A 37 5.99 9.03 2.40
CA GLN A 37 6.64 7.85 2.97
C GLN A 37 5.95 6.58 2.48
N VAL A 38 4.62 6.57 2.50
CA VAL A 38 3.83 5.44 2.01
C VAL A 38 4.07 5.23 0.51
N ASP A 39 4.07 6.30 -0.28
CA ASP A 39 4.35 6.20 -1.71
C ASP A 39 5.72 5.59 -1.99
N GLY A 40 6.74 6.06 -1.29
CA GLY A 40 8.09 5.54 -1.44
C GLY A 40 8.21 4.08 -1.01
N ILE A 41 7.62 3.74 0.12
CA ILE A 41 7.62 2.37 0.63
C ILE A 41 6.90 1.45 -0.33
N PHE A 42 5.71 1.85 -0.78
CA PHE A 42 4.93 1.03 -1.70
C PHE A 42 5.68 0.79 -3.00
N THR A 43 6.28 1.83 -3.56
CA THR A 43 7.05 1.72 -4.80
C THR A 43 8.25 0.80 -4.63
N SER A 44 9.04 1.01 -3.56
CA SER A 44 10.32 0.31 -3.41
C SER A 44 10.18 -1.07 -2.79
N ALA A 45 9.27 -1.25 -1.82
CA ALA A 45 9.15 -2.50 -1.08
C ALA A 45 8.08 -3.43 -1.62
N LEU A 46 7.01 -2.89 -2.18
CA LEU A 46 5.87 -3.69 -2.61
C LEU A 46 5.75 -3.77 -4.13
N GLN A 47 5.58 -2.64 -4.81
CA GLN A 47 5.38 -2.63 -6.25
C GLN A 47 6.59 -3.19 -7.00
N ARG A 48 7.78 -2.83 -6.58
CA ARG A 48 9.02 -3.28 -7.21
C ARG A 48 9.20 -4.79 -7.11
N LYS A 49 8.73 -5.39 -6.03
CA LYS A 49 8.81 -6.85 -5.81
C LYS A 49 7.62 -7.60 -6.39
N GLY A 50 6.68 -6.91 -7.03
CA GLY A 50 5.49 -7.54 -7.56
C GLY A 50 4.45 -7.89 -6.51
N LEU A 51 4.57 -7.33 -5.31
CA LEU A 51 3.65 -7.61 -4.21
C LEU A 51 2.45 -6.67 -4.18
N GLY A 52 2.55 -5.52 -4.85
CA GLY A 52 1.47 -4.54 -4.88
C GLY A 52 1.36 -3.88 -6.23
N ILE A 53 0.19 -3.33 -6.50
CA ILE A 53 -0.08 -2.58 -7.73
C ILE A 53 -0.85 -1.31 -7.38
N ARG A 54 -0.75 -0.32 -8.26
CA ARG A 54 -1.55 0.89 -8.17
C ARG A 54 -2.65 0.81 -9.22
N VAL A 55 -3.89 0.98 -8.77
CA VAL A 55 -5.07 0.92 -9.65
C VAL A 55 -5.56 2.35 -9.85
N PRO A 56 -5.45 2.90 -11.07
CA PRO A 56 -5.94 4.24 -11.33
C PRO A 56 -7.47 4.26 -11.27
N ALA A 57 -8.01 5.31 -10.65
CA ALA A 57 -9.45 5.46 -10.50
C ALA A 57 -9.79 6.94 -10.43
N GLU A 58 -11.08 7.24 -10.46
CA GLU A 58 -11.58 8.59 -10.35
C GLU A 58 -12.66 8.62 -9.28
N ILE A 59 -12.54 9.53 -8.34
CA ILE A 59 -13.54 9.69 -7.27
C ILE A 59 -14.26 11.00 -7.43
N GLU A 60 -15.53 11.04 -7.03
CA GLU A 60 -16.32 12.25 -7.02
C GLU A 60 -16.20 12.90 -5.64
N LEU A 61 -15.91 14.20 -5.64
CA LEU A 61 -15.82 14.99 -4.42
C LEU A 61 -17.17 15.56 -4.04
N GLU A 62 -17.30 16.07 -2.83
CA GLU A 62 -18.55 16.62 -2.30
C GLU A 62 -19.11 17.78 -3.16
N ASP A 63 -18.22 18.53 -3.78
CA ASP A 63 -18.62 19.67 -4.65
C ASP A 63 -18.98 19.25 -6.07
N GLY A 64 -19.00 17.95 -6.37
CA GLY A 64 -19.32 17.43 -7.68
C GLY A 64 -18.15 17.33 -8.65
N THR A 65 -16.96 17.73 -8.23
CA THR A 65 -15.77 17.59 -9.06
C THR A 65 -15.21 16.19 -8.94
N HIS A 66 -14.40 15.80 -9.93
CA HIS A 66 -13.76 14.50 -9.96
C HIS A 66 -12.26 14.64 -9.74
N LYS A 67 -11.68 13.70 -9.00
CA LYS A 67 -10.25 13.68 -8.73
C LYS A 67 -9.68 12.34 -9.14
N ALA A 68 -8.60 12.36 -9.92
CA ALA A 68 -7.89 11.13 -10.25
C ALA A 68 -7.09 10.68 -9.04
N VAL A 69 -7.22 9.41 -8.68
CA VAL A 69 -6.50 8.79 -7.57
C VAL A 69 -5.94 7.46 -8.01
N LYS A 70 -5.02 6.93 -7.24
CA LYS A 70 -4.50 5.58 -7.44
C LYS A 70 -4.67 4.80 -6.14
N PHE A 71 -5.44 3.73 -6.21
CA PHE A 71 -5.62 2.86 -5.06
C PHE A 71 -4.44 1.89 -4.94
N LEU A 72 -3.99 1.68 -3.72
CA LEU A 72 -2.90 0.75 -3.43
C LEU A 72 -3.53 -0.60 -3.10
N GLN A 73 -3.19 -1.61 -3.89
CA GLN A 73 -3.72 -2.96 -3.68
C GLN A 73 -2.58 -3.97 -3.69
N LEU A 74 -2.76 -5.07 -2.98
CA LEU A 74 -1.81 -6.16 -3.00
C LEU A 74 -2.18 -7.14 -4.11
N THR A 75 -1.14 -7.69 -4.77
CA THR A 75 -1.31 -8.81 -5.68
C THR A 75 -1.53 -10.08 -4.88
N PRO A 76 -1.94 -11.20 -5.50
CA PRO A 76 -1.99 -12.48 -4.79
C PRO A 76 -0.66 -12.83 -4.13
N ALA A 77 0.47 -12.51 -4.76
CA ALA A 77 1.79 -12.70 -4.17
C ALA A 77 1.96 -11.84 -2.92
N GLY A 78 1.46 -10.58 -2.95
CA GLY A 78 1.52 -9.69 -1.80
C GLY A 78 0.67 -10.17 -0.64
N MET A 79 -0.51 -10.71 -0.93
CA MET A 79 -1.40 -11.25 0.10
C MET A 79 -0.81 -12.46 0.81
N SER A 80 0.00 -13.25 0.09
CA SER A 80 0.66 -14.44 0.63
C SER A 80 2.03 -14.15 1.21
N PHE A 81 2.57 -12.95 0.98
CA PHE A 81 3.91 -12.60 1.40
C PHE A 81 4.00 -12.45 2.91
N ASP A 82 5.03 -13.08 3.49
CA ASP A 82 5.32 -12.97 4.91
C ASP A 82 6.53 -12.06 5.09
N PRO A 83 6.35 -10.85 5.66
CA PRO A 83 7.45 -9.93 5.84
C PRO A 83 8.53 -10.45 6.81
N ASP A 84 8.16 -11.33 7.72
CA ASP A 84 9.12 -11.92 8.64
C ASP A 84 9.95 -13.00 7.94
N ALA A 85 9.37 -13.71 6.96
CA ALA A 85 10.08 -14.71 6.19
C ALA A 85 11.16 -14.10 5.28
N GLU A 86 11.02 -12.84 4.91
CA GLU A 86 12.03 -12.15 4.10
C GLU A 86 13.39 -12.12 4.78
N ALA A 87 13.41 -12.17 6.10
CA ALA A 87 14.65 -12.18 6.87
C ALA A 87 15.53 -13.39 6.55
N ALA A 88 14.96 -14.44 5.97
CA ALA A 88 15.68 -15.64 5.61
C ALA A 88 16.54 -15.49 4.34
N GLU A 89 16.37 -14.44 3.61
CA GLU A 89 17.12 -14.22 2.37
C GLU A 89 18.52 -13.68 2.63
#